data_2122e45f03340d8179864662bba3c10b
#
_entry.id   2122e45f03340d8179864662bba3c10b
#
_cell.length_a   1.000
_cell.length_b   1.000
_cell.length_c   1.000
_cell.angle_alpha   90.00
_cell.angle_beta   90.00
_cell.angle_gamma   90.00
#
_symmetry.space_group_name_H-M   'P 1'
#
loop_
_entity.id
_entity.type
_entity.pdbx_description
1 polymer ?
#
loop_
_entity_poly.entity_id
_entity_poly.type
_entity_poly.pdbx_seq_one_letter_code
_entity_poly.pdbx_strand_id
1 'polypeptide(L)'
;MPNFAYSGRTRAGQTVSGDRAADTMDAAVAALRREQIQVTRIAPAAETAAAAAKKPKAGAVGKKVAAKNLAVFTRQFSVMIDAGLPLVQCLDILGTQEEDKSFSAVILQTRTDVESGASLADAMRRHPKTFDPLFTNMIAAGEAGGILDTILKRLATYIEKAVKLAGQVKSAMIYPIAVVVIAGVVVGVILWKVIPTFASLFSGLGADLPLPTRVVIGLSDNLVRFFPFLFVGGAALSYGFKQYYGTPNGRRVVDATTLKMPVLGNIMRKIAVARFCRTLSTLISSGVPILDGLEITAKTSGNAIVEDAIMLTRKSIERGETVSAPLKETAVFPPMVTQMIAVGEATGALDAMLGKIADFYEEEVDTAVAGLLTLLEPIMIAVLGGVVGGIVIAMYMPIFDLISKLT
;
A
#
# COMPACT_ATOMS: atom_id res chain seq x y z
N MET A 1 -19.28 -8.22 50.54
CA MET A 1 -20.45 -8.57 49.73
C MET A 1 -20.04 -8.52 48.27
N PRO A 2 -20.18 -9.59 47.49
CA PRO A 2 -19.87 -9.56 46.05
C PRO A 2 -20.88 -8.67 45.30
N ASN A 3 -20.40 -7.97 44.27
CA ASN A 3 -21.22 -7.15 43.38
C ASN A 3 -21.63 -7.94 42.15
N PHE A 4 -22.91 -7.89 41.79
CA PHE A 4 -23.47 -8.52 40.61
C PHE A 4 -23.92 -7.45 39.61
N ALA A 5 -23.40 -7.51 38.39
CA ALA A 5 -23.86 -6.67 37.27
C ALA A 5 -25.13 -7.31 36.68
N TYR A 6 -26.20 -6.52 36.54
CA TYR A 6 -27.45 -6.98 35.99
C TYR A 6 -27.92 -6.14 34.80
N SER A 7 -28.68 -6.79 33.93
CA SER A 7 -29.47 -6.15 32.88
C SER A 7 -30.89 -6.73 32.94
N GLY A 8 -31.89 -5.85 32.92
CA GLY A 8 -33.29 -6.22 33.03
C GLY A 8 -34.22 -5.24 32.38
N ARG A 9 -35.51 -5.55 32.32
CA ARG A 9 -36.56 -4.67 31.83
C ARG A 9 -37.52 -4.28 32.97
N THR A 10 -37.85 -3.00 33.05
CA THR A 10 -38.93 -2.53 33.93
C THR A 10 -40.28 -2.90 33.35
N ARG A 11 -41.34 -2.80 34.16
CA ARG A 11 -42.71 -3.07 33.73
C ARG A 11 -43.20 -2.14 32.61
N ALA A 12 -42.54 -1.00 32.45
CA ALA A 12 -42.75 -0.02 31.37
C ALA A 12 -41.97 -0.33 30.07
N GLY A 13 -41.25 -1.50 30.00
CA GLY A 13 -40.51 -1.94 28.81
C GLY A 13 -39.11 -1.33 28.65
N GLN A 14 -38.70 -0.43 29.53
CA GLN A 14 -37.36 0.19 29.47
C GLN A 14 -36.28 -0.78 29.97
N THR A 15 -35.17 -0.84 29.25
CA THR A 15 -34.00 -1.65 29.66
C THR A 15 -33.19 -0.88 30.67
N VAL A 16 -32.98 -1.48 31.85
CA VAL A 16 -32.16 -0.93 32.94
C VAL A 16 -30.99 -1.87 33.18
N SER A 17 -29.79 -1.32 33.33
CA SER A 17 -28.59 -2.04 33.72
C SER A 17 -27.89 -1.32 34.88
N GLY A 18 -27.31 -2.10 35.80
CA GLY A 18 -26.60 -1.55 36.95
C GLY A 18 -25.91 -2.65 37.75
N ASP A 19 -25.25 -2.26 38.85
CA ASP A 19 -24.59 -3.18 39.79
C ASP A 19 -25.35 -3.25 41.10
N ARG A 20 -25.47 -4.49 41.63
CA ARG A 20 -26.13 -4.76 42.91
C ARG A 20 -25.24 -5.61 43.81
N ALA A 21 -25.02 -5.12 45.03
CA ALA A 21 -24.34 -5.90 46.06
C ALA A 21 -25.32 -6.89 46.73
N ALA A 22 -24.97 -8.17 46.77
CA ALA A 22 -25.72 -9.21 47.46
C ALA A 22 -24.78 -10.34 47.84
N ASP A 23 -25.19 -11.14 48.86
CA ASP A 23 -24.36 -12.26 49.28
C ASP A 23 -24.40 -13.46 48.34
N THR A 24 -25.50 -13.59 47.59
CA THR A 24 -25.68 -14.63 46.56
C THR A 24 -26.39 -14.06 45.32
N MET A 25 -26.21 -14.73 44.18
CA MET A 25 -26.85 -14.38 42.91
C MET A 25 -28.39 -14.40 43.02
N ASP A 26 -28.93 -15.39 43.75
CA ASP A 26 -30.38 -15.53 43.96
C ASP A 26 -30.94 -14.41 44.84
N ALA A 27 -30.17 -13.96 45.85
CA ALA A 27 -30.53 -12.79 46.68
C ALA A 27 -30.57 -11.50 45.86
N ALA A 28 -29.63 -11.32 44.93
CA ALA A 28 -29.61 -10.18 43.98
C ALA A 28 -30.83 -10.19 43.05
N VAL A 29 -31.19 -11.37 42.50
CA VAL A 29 -32.39 -11.55 41.64
C VAL A 29 -33.67 -11.28 42.41
N ALA A 30 -33.77 -11.75 43.65
CA ALA A 30 -34.96 -11.54 44.53
C ALA A 30 -35.15 -10.05 44.87
N ALA A 31 -34.04 -9.35 45.13
CA ALA A 31 -34.08 -7.89 45.41
C ALA A 31 -34.55 -7.09 44.17
N LEU A 32 -34.02 -7.42 42.93
CA LEU A 32 -34.39 -6.77 41.67
C LEU A 32 -35.86 -7.03 41.29
N ARG A 33 -36.39 -8.26 41.61
CA ARG A 33 -37.81 -8.57 41.40
C ARG A 33 -38.74 -7.77 42.30
N ARG A 34 -38.30 -7.46 43.52
CA ARG A 34 -39.07 -6.54 44.43
C ARG A 34 -39.13 -5.12 43.91
N GLU A 35 -38.11 -4.70 43.14
CA GLU A 35 -38.07 -3.40 42.46
C GLU A 35 -38.76 -3.45 41.07
N GLN A 36 -39.52 -4.50 40.77
CA GLN A 36 -40.28 -4.70 39.54
C GLN A 36 -39.41 -4.74 38.27
N ILE A 37 -38.13 -5.14 38.37
CA ILE A 37 -37.21 -5.33 37.30
C ILE A 37 -37.18 -6.83 36.95
N GLN A 38 -37.55 -7.16 35.70
CA GLN A 38 -37.38 -8.53 35.18
C GLN A 38 -35.93 -8.65 34.71
N VAL A 39 -35.13 -9.42 35.46
CA VAL A 39 -33.71 -9.64 35.15
C VAL A 39 -33.60 -10.53 33.91
N THR A 40 -32.97 -10.03 32.87
CA THR A 40 -32.68 -10.78 31.62
C THR A 40 -31.30 -11.40 31.66
N ARG A 41 -30.36 -10.78 32.40
CA ARG A 41 -29.00 -11.29 32.59
C ARG A 41 -28.43 -10.77 33.91
N ILE A 42 -27.77 -11.68 34.65
CA ILE A 42 -27.02 -11.35 35.88
C ILE A 42 -25.72 -12.15 35.90
N ALA A 43 -24.61 -11.52 36.27
CA ALA A 43 -23.31 -12.17 36.39
C ALA A 43 -22.48 -11.49 37.48
N PRO A 44 -21.52 -12.18 38.13
CA PRO A 44 -20.57 -11.53 39.03
C PRO A 44 -19.83 -10.36 38.35
N ALA A 45 -19.74 -9.21 39.04
CA ALA A 45 -19.10 -8.01 38.45
C ALA A 45 -17.65 -8.24 38.02
N ALA A 46 -16.94 -9.16 38.66
CA ALA A 46 -15.59 -9.59 38.28
C ALA A 46 -15.54 -10.31 36.94
N GLU A 47 -16.56 -11.14 36.58
CA GLU A 47 -16.64 -11.80 35.27
C GLU A 47 -17.09 -10.87 34.18
N THR A 48 -17.97 -9.92 34.50
CA THR A 48 -18.39 -8.87 33.53
C THR A 48 -17.26 -7.90 33.22
N ALA A 49 -16.42 -7.57 34.20
CA ALA A 49 -15.20 -6.77 33.98
C ALA A 49 -14.15 -7.53 33.13
N ALA A 50 -14.00 -8.85 33.37
CA ALA A 50 -13.11 -9.68 32.54
C ALA A 50 -13.65 -9.91 31.11
N ALA A 51 -14.98 -9.99 30.93
CA ALA A 51 -15.62 -10.05 29.62
C ALA A 51 -15.61 -8.70 28.88
N ALA A 52 -15.72 -7.58 29.60
CA ALA A 52 -15.57 -6.22 29.07
C ALA A 52 -14.11 -5.91 28.70
N ALA A 53 -13.12 -6.47 29.40
CA ALA A 53 -11.70 -6.38 29.06
C ALA A 53 -11.32 -7.21 27.81
N LYS A 54 -12.17 -8.13 27.37
CA LYS A 54 -12.02 -8.89 26.11
C LYS A 54 -12.72 -8.25 24.89
N LYS A 55 -13.40 -7.11 25.04
CA LYS A 55 -13.80 -6.33 23.87
C LYS A 55 -12.51 -5.84 23.18
N PRO A 56 -12.34 -6.07 21.87
CA PRO A 56 -11.15 -5.61 21.16
C PRO A 56 -11.05 -4.10 21.38
N LYS A 57 -9.89 -3.65 21.92
CA LYS A 57 -9.62 -2.25 22.13
C LYS A 57 -9.89 -1.52 20.80
N ALA A 58 -10.70 -0.50 20.80
CA ALA A 58 -11.03 0.36 19.66
C ALA A 58 -9.79 0.95 18.92
N GLY A 59 -8.58 0.67 19.41
CA GLY A 59 -7.31 1.01 18.79
C GLY A 59 -6.79 0.01 17.75
N ALA A 60 -7.39 -1.20 17.61
CA ALA A 60 -6.96 -2.19 16.63
C ALA A 60 -7.54 -1.96 15.21
N VAL A 61 -8.62 -1.17 15.08
CA VAL A 61 -9.41 -0.95 13.85
C VAL A 61 -8.75 0.05 12.88
N GLY A 62 -7.50 0.42 13.08
CA GLY A 62 -6.86 1.48 12.30
C GLY A 62 -5.61 1.12 11.51
N LYS A 63 -5.19 -0.14 11.46
CA LYS A 63 -4.00 -0.56 10.72
C LYS A 63 -4.36 -0.85 9.26
N LYS A 64 -3.51 -0.40 8.31
CA LYS A 64 -3.67 -0.72 6.91
C LYS A 64 -3.50 -2.23 6.71
N VAL A 65 -4.49 -2.87 6.11
CA VAL A 65 -4.47 -4.30 5.79
C VAL A 65 -3.51 -4.58 4.63
N ALA A 66 -2.83 -5.71 4.66
CA ALA A 66 -1.98 -6.13 3.55
C ALA A 66 -2.82 -6.39 2.30
N ALA A 67 -2.38 -5.86 1.15
CA ALA A 67 -3.11 -6.02 -0.10
C ALA A 67 -3.32 -7.50 -0.49
N LYS A 68 -2.39 -8.39 -0.09
CA LYS A 68 -2.51 -9.84 -0.29
C LYS A 68 -3.71 -10.43 0.48
N ASN A 69 -3.90 -10.04 1.74
CA ASN A 69 -5.03 -10.51 2.56
C ASN A 69 -6.36 -10.00 1.99
N LEU A 70 -6.40 -8.73 1.55
CA LEU A 70 -7.57 -8.18 0.88
C LEU A 70 -7.90 -8.91 -0.42
N ALA A 71 -6.89 -9.31 -1.22
CA ALA A 71 -7.08 -10.09 -2.44
C ALA A 71 -7.70 -11.46 -2.13
N VAL A 72 -7.15 -12.18 -1.14
CA VAL A 72 -7.66 -13.50 -0.72
C VAL A 72 -9.09 -13.37 -0.19
N PHE A 73 -9.34 -12.43 0.70
CA PHE A 73 -10.67 -12.12 1.21
C PHE A 73 -11.67 -11.88 0.07
N THR A 74 -11.32 -10.98 -0.86
CA THR A 74 -12.24 -10.60 -1.96
C THR A 74 -12.52 -11.79 -2.89
N ARG A 75 -11.51 -12.62 -3.18
CA ARG A 75 -11.69 -13.84 -3.98
C ARG A 75 -12.60 -14.84 -3.29
N GLN A 76 -12.35 -15.14 -2.02
CA GLN A 76 -13.17 -16.07 -1.24
C GLN A 76 -14.60 -15.55 -1.09
N PHE A 77 -14.75 -14.26 -0.82
CA PHE A 77 -16.06 -13.61 -0.72
C PHE A 77 -16.83 -13.71 -2.04
N SER A 78 -16.16 -13.45 -3.18
CA SER A 78 -16.74 -13.61 -4.52
C SER A 78 -17.25 -15.03 -4.76
N VAL A 79 -16.44 -16.05 -4.43
CA VAL A 79 -16.80 -17.45 -4.62
C VAL A 79 -17.99 -17.86 -3.75
N MET A 80 -18.04 -17.38 -2.50
CA MET A 80 -19.12 -17.72 -1.58
C MET A 80 -20.45 -17.06 -1.99
N ILE A 81 -20.42 -15.81 -2.45
CA ILE A 81 -21.62 -15.12 -2.98
C ILE A 81 -22.08 -15.75 -4.29
N ASP A 82 -21.16 -16.11 -5.20
CA ASP A 82 -21.48 -16.82 -6.44
C ASP A 82 -22.11 -18.21 -6.19
N ALA A 83 -21.69 -18.87 -5.10
CA ALA A 83 -22.29 -20.13 -4.62
C ALA A 83 -23.68 -19.94 -3.92
N GLY A 84 -24.17 -18.71 -3.79
CA GLY A 84 -25.47 -18.40 -3.21
C GLY A 84 -25.52 -18.38 -1.68
N LEU A 85 -24.37 -18.29 -1.00
CA LEU A 85 -24.35 -18.16 0.46
C LEU A 85 -24.87 -16.77 0.89
N PRO A 86 -25.64 -16.69 1.98
CA PRO A 86 -26.10 -15.42 2.54
C PRO A 86 -24.93 -14.49 2.89
N LEU A 87 -25.04 -13.21 2.55
CA LEU A 87 -24.02 -12.19 2.74
C LEU A 87 -23.43 -12.16 4.15
N VAL A 88 -24.30 -12.16 5.15
CA VAL A 88 -23.90 -12.13 6.57
C VAL A 88 -23.11 -13.38 6.96
N GLN A 89 -23.50 -14.53 6.45
CA GLN A 89 -22.80 -15.79 6.70
C GLN A 89 -21.41 -15.81 6.07
N CYS A 90 -21.27 -15.27 4.85
CA CYS A 90 -19.98 -15.11 4.19
C CYS A 90 -19.02 -14.26 5.04
N LEU A 91 -19.48 -13.12 5.52
CA LEU A 91 -18.70 -12.22 6.37
C LEU A 91 -18.33 -12.85 7.72
N ASP A 92 -19.22 -13.66 8.30
CA ASP A 92 -18.94 -14.38 9.54
C ASP A 92 -17.83 -15.43 9.36
N ILE A 93 -17.94 -16.25 8.32
CA ILE A 93 -16.93 -17.27 8.00
C ILE A 93 -15.58 -16.62 7.72
N LEU A 94 -15.54 -15.62 6.85
CA LEU A 94 -14.30 -14.94 6.47
C LEU A 94 -13.67 -14.19 7.63
N GLY A 95 -14.48 -13.51 8.45
CA GLY A 95 -13.98 -12.79 9.62
C GLY A 95 -13.44 -13.70 10.71
N THR A 96 -14.02 -14.90 10.86
CA THR A 96 -13.58 -15.89 11.85
C THR A 96 -12.31 -16.62 11.42
N GLN A 97 -12.14 -16.86 10.10
CA GLN A 97 -10.99 -17.58 9.54
C GLN A 97 -9.78 -16.67 9.27
N GLU A 98 -9.95 -15.34 9.29
CA GLU A 98 -8.86 -14.38 9.01
C GLU A 98 -7.80 -14.42 10.12
N GLU A 99 -6.53 -14.64 9.73
CA GLU A 99 -5.39 -14.70 10.65
C GLU A 99 -4.97 -13.32 11.18
N ASP A 100 -5.10 -12.26 10.37
CA ASP A 100 -4.83 -10.88 10.78
C ASP A 100 -5.97 -10.38 11.68
N LYS A 101 -5.71 -10.35 12.99
CA LYS A 101 -6.69 -9.90 14.00
C LYS A 101 -7.27 -8.50 13.74
N SER A 102 -6.49 -7.63 13.10
CA SER A 102 -6.95 -6.29 12.74
C SER A 102 -7.95 -6.35 11.59
N PHE A 103 -7.69 -7.19 10.59
CA PHE A 103 -8.57 -7.38 9.46
C PHE A 103 -9.81 -8.19 9.84
N SER A 104 -9.66 -9.27 10.60
CA SER A 104 -10.76 -10.04 11.19
C SER A 104 -11.75 -9.13 11.93
N ALA A 105 -11.25 -8.21 12.78
CA ALA A 105 -12.09 -7.25 13.50
C ALA A 105 -12.87 -6.33 12.57
N VAL A 106 -12.27 -5.87 11.45
CA VAL A 106 -12.93 -5.06 10.43
C VAL A 106 -14.04 -5.84 9.74
N ILE A 107 -13.79 -7.08 9.32
CA ILE A 107 -14.78 -7.93 8.64
C ILE A 107 -15.97 -8.22 9.59
N LEU A 108 -15.70 -8.60 10.84
CA LEU A 108 -16.75 -8.87 11.83
C LEU A 108 -17.54 -7.61 12.22
N GLN A 109 -16.90 -6.44 12.23
CA GLN A 109 -17.62 -5.17 12.43
C GLN A 109 -18.52 -4.88 11.23
N THR A 110 -18.01 -5.06 10.00
CA THR A 110 -18.80 -4.92 8.76
C THR A 110 -20.00 -5.88 8.79
N ARG A 111 -19.83 -7.14 9.22
CA ARG A 111 -20.92 -8.09 9.43
C ARG A 111 -21.98 -7.51 10.36
N THR A 112 -21.57 -7.03 11.54
CA THR A 112 -22.49 -6.49 12.56
C THR A 112 -23.26 -5.28 12.04
N ASP A 113 -22.60 -4.41 11.28
CA ASP A 113 -23.24 -3.24 10.67
C ASP A 113 -24.28 -3.66 9.62
N VAL A 114 -23.99 -4.66 8.79
CA VAL A 114 -24.92 -5.23 7.81
C VAL A 114 -26.10 -5.93 8.50
N GLU A 115 -25.86 -6.73 9.55
CA GLU A 115 -26.92 -7.34 10.37
C GLU A 115 -27.86 -6.29 11.00
N SER A 116 -27.32 -5.10 11.31
CA SER A 116 -28.12 -3.98 11.83
C SER A 116 -28.90 -3.21 10.77
N GLY A 117 -28.79 -3.59 9.48
CA GLY A 117 -29.55 -3.03 8.36
C GLY A 117 -28.78 -2.00 7.53
N ALA A 118 -27.48 -1.80 7.76
CA ALA A 118 -26.67 -0.99 6.86
C ALA A 118 -26.42 -1.72 5.52
N SER A 119 -26.27 -0.98 4.41
CA SER A 119 -25.77 -1.57 3.17
C SER A 119 -24.34 -2.08 3.35
N LEU A 120 -23.93 -3.09 2.56
CA LEU A 120 -22.55 -3.59 2.60
C LEU A 120 -21.56 -2.49 2.26
N ALA A 121 -21.87 -1.68 1.25
CA ALA A 121 -21.04 -0.54 0.84
C ALA A 121 -20.86 0.48 1.97
N ASP A 122 -21.93 0.83 2.68
CA ASP A 122 -21.86 1.81 3.78
C ASP A 122 -21.12 1.25 5.00
N ALA A 123 -21.30 -0.03 5.32
CA ALA A 123 -20.56 -0.71 6.36
C ALA A 123 -19.05 -0.70 6.05
N MET A 124 -18.65 -1.01 4.80
CA MET A 124 -17.25 -0.99 4.36
C MET A 124 -16.66 0.42 4.30
N ARG A 125 -17.42 1.46 3.94
CA ARG A 125 -16.97 2.88 3.94
C ARG A 125 -16.54 3.37 5.30
N ARG A 126 -17.00 2.78 6.40
CA ARG A 126 -16.55 3.11 7.76
C ARG A 126 -15.09 2.70 8.01
N HIS A 127 -14.52 1.87 7.13
CA HIS A 127 -13.15 1.36 7.24
C HIS A 127 -12.26 1.78 6.04
N PRO A 128 -12.00 3.08 5.81
CA PRO A 128 -11.34 3.59 4.60
C PRO A 128 -9.85 3.21 4.50
N LYS A 129 -9.23 2.72 5.59
CA LYS A 129 -7.85 2.19 5.56
C LYS A 129 -7.76 0.76 5.02
N THR A 130 -8.88 0.04 5.02
CA THR A 130 -9.00 -1.35 4.54
C THR A 130 -9.64 -1.37 3.15
N PHE A 131 -10.80 -0.72 3.02
CA PHE A 131 -11.58 -0.66 1.79
C PHE A 131 -11.46 0.74 1.20
N ASP A 132 -10.79 0.85 0.07
CA ASP A 132 -10.61 2.11 -0.63
C ASP A 132 -11.91 2.58 -1.33
N PRO A 133 -11.96 3.83 -1.83
CA PRO A 133 -13.14 4.34 -2.51
C PRO A 133 -13.54 3.53 -3.75
N LEU A 134 -12.58 2.95 -4.48
CA LEU A 134 -12.89 2.08 -5.62
C LEU A 134 -13.66 0.85 -5.17
N PHE A 135 -13.15 0.16 -4.13
CA PHE A 135 -13.77 -1.03 -3.55
C PHE A 135 -15.22 -0.75 -3.13
N THR A 136 -15.43 0.27 -2.31
CA THR A 136 -16.73 0.59 -1.73
C THR A 136 -17.74 1.08 -2.77
N ASN A 137 -17.31 1.81 -3.81
CA ASN A 137 -18.21 2.26 -4.86
C ASN A 137 -18.60 1.12 -5.82
N MET A 138 -17.67 0.21 -6.11
CA MET A 138 -18.01 -1.01 -6.87
C MET A 138 -19.01 -1.87 -6.10
N ILE A 139 -18.82 -2.08 -4.81
CA ILE A 139 -19.78 -2.81 -3.97
C ILE A 139 -21.14 -2.12 -3.98
N ALA A 140 -21.20 -0.78 -3.84
CA ALA A 140 -22.45 -0.03 -3.91
C ALA A 140 -23.18 -0.22 -5.25
N ALA A 141 -22.45 -0.18 -6.37
CA ALA A 141 -23.03 -0.44 -7.68
C ALA A 141 -23.56 -1.89 -7.79
N GLY A 142 -22.82 -2.87 -7.25
CA GLY A 142 -23.24 -4.26 -7.21
C GLY A 142 -24.47 -4.52 -6.36
N GLU A 143 -24.59 -3.88 -5.20
CA GLU A 143 -25.78 -3.94 -4.34
C GLU A 143 -27.00 -3.32 -5.02
N ALA A 144 -26.85 -2.10 -5.57
CA ALA A 144 -27.94 -1.41 -6.24
C ALA A 144 -28.43 -2.15 -7.49
N GLY A 145 -27.51 -2.79 -8.24
CA GLY A 145 -27.81 -3.54 -9.45
C GLY A 145 -28.20 -5.01 -9.22
N GLY A 146 -28.08 -5.54 -8.00
CA GLY A 146 -28.31 -6.95 -7.72
C GLY A 146 -27.28 -7.90 -8.36
N ILE A 147 -26.09 -7.41 -8.74
CA ILE A 147 -25.03 -8.14 -9.43
C ILE A 147 -23.74 -8.20 -8.59
N LEU A 148 -23.90 -8.34 -7.27
CA LEU A 148 -22.78 -8.30 -6.33
C LEU A 148 -21.75 -9.41 -6.61
N ASP A 149 -22.17 -10.60 -7.03
CA ASP A 149 -21.35 -11.72 -7.48
C ASP A 149 -20.37 -11.30 -8.59
N THR A 150 -20.91 -10.70 -9.66
CA THR A 150 -20.14 -10.22 -10.80
C THR A 150 -19.15 -9.11 -10.40
N ILE A 151 -19.59 -8.17 -9.58
CA ILE A 151 -18.76 -7.08 -9.09
C ILE A 151 -17.60 -7.60 -8.21
N LEU A 152 -17.89 -8.49 -7.28
CA LEU A 152 -16.86 -9.11 -6.43
C LEU A 152 -15.83 -9.89 -7.25
N LYS A 153 -16.24 -10.61 -8.30
CA LYS A 153 -15.36 -11.32 -9.22
C LYS A 153 -14.41 -10.36 -9.95
N ARG A 154 -14.94 -9.24 -10.46
CA ARG A 154 -14.14 -8.19 -11.12
C ARG A 154 -13.16 -7.54 -10.14
N LEU A 155 -13.63 -7.21 -8.95
CA LEU A 155 -12.84 -6.58 -7.90
C LEU A 155 -11.72 -7.51 -7.42
N ALA A 156 -12.01 -8.81 -7.22
CA ALA A 156 -11.00 -9.81 -6.91
C ALA A 156 -9.92 -9.88 -7.99
N THR A 157 -10.31 -9.95 -9.26
CA THR A 157 -9.36 -9.99 -10.39
C THR A 157 -8.51 -8.71 -10.45
N TYR A 158 -9.11 -7.53 -10.21
CA TYR A 158 -8.39 -6.26 -10.16
C TYR A 158 -7.32 -6.25 -9.07
N ILE A 159 -7.71 -6.61 -7.84
CA ILE A 159 -6.78 -6.60 -6.69
C ILE A 159 -5.68 -7.65 -6.87
N GLU A 160 -6.02 -8.86 -7.35
CA GLU A 160 -5.05 -9.92 -7.61
C GLU A 160 -3.98 -9.50 -8.65
N LYS A 161 -4.39 -8.85 -9.75
CA LYS A 161 -3.46 -8.31 -10.73
C LYS A 161 -2.53 -7.25 -10.11
N ALA A 162 -3.07 -6.34 -9.31
CA ALA A 162 -2.29 -5.32 -8.60
C ALA A 162 -1.27 -5.95 -7.62
N VAL A 163 -1.70 -6.96 -6.85
CA VAL A 163 -0.84 -7.68 -5.90
C VAL A 163 0.24 -8.50 -6.64
N LYS A 164 -0.12 -9.15 -7.74
CA LYS A 164 0.82 -9.92 -8.58
C LYS A 164 1.93 -9.02 -9.12
N LEU A 165 1.57 -7.88 -9.72
CA LEU A 165 2.54 -6.92 -10.25
C LEU A 165 3.47 -6.39 -9.14
N ALA A 166 2.92 -5.98 -8.00
CA ALA A 166 3.72 -5.54 -6.86
C ALA A 166 4.65 -6.66 -6.33
N GLY A 167 4.17 -7.91 -6.34
CA GLY A 167 4.94 -9.10 -5.96
C GLY A 167 6.10 -9.36 -6.92
N GLN A 168 5.87 -9.28 -8.22
CA GLN A 168 6.90 -9.45 -9.26
C GLN A 168 8.01 -8.42 -9.11
N VAL A 169 7.67 -7.13 -8.97
CA VAL A 169 8.64 -6.05 -8.73
C VAL A 169 9.44 -6.31 -7.46
N LYS A 170 8.77 -6.66 -6.35
CA LYS A 170 9.43 -6.95 -5.08
C LYS A 170 10.40 -8.14 -5.18
N SER A 171 9.98 -9.23 -5.80
CA SER A 171 10.81 -10.43 -5.99
C SER A 171 12.02 -10.14 -6.85
N ALA A 172 11.84 -9.40 -7.93
CA ALA A 172 12.92 -9.05 -8.84
C ALA A 172 13.96 -8.09 -8.19
N MET A 173 13.55 -7.26 -7.23
CA MET A 173 14.45 -6.37 -6.47
C MET A 173 15.26 -7.08 -5.38
N ILE A 174 14.96 -8.34 -5.03
CA ILE A 174 15.71 -9.07 -3.99
C ILE A 174 17.18 -9.24 -4.39
N TYR A 175 17.44 -9.68 -5.62
CA TYR A 175 18.81 -9.88 -6.11
C TYR A 175 19.64 -8.59 -6.14
N PRO A 176 19.20 -7.48 -6.77
CA PRO A 176 19.90 -6.21 -6.72
C PRO A 176 20.19 -5.71 -5.30
N ILE A 177 19.20 -5.77 -4.42
CA ILE A 177 19.37 -5.35 -3.02
C ILE A 177 20.41 -6.23 -2.30
N ALA A 178 20.35 -7.55 -2.48
CA ALA A 178 21.33 -8.46 -1.86
C ALA A 178 22.75 -8.17 -2.33
N VAL A 179 22.96 -7.95 -3.64
CA VAL A 179 24.28 -7.60 -4.20
C VAL A 179 24.78 -6.29 -3.64
N VAL A 180 23.96 -5.23 -3.61
CA VAL A 180 24.34 -3.91 -3.07
C VAL A 180 24.68 -4.00 -1.57
N VAL A 181 23.90 -4.76 -0.79
CA VAL A 181 24.15 -4.95 0.64
C VAL A 181 25.46 -5.70 0.87
N ILE A 182 25.70 -6.84 0.18
CA ILE A 182 26.93 -7.62 0.32
C ILE A 182 28.14 -6.77 -0.10
N ALA A 183 28.04 -6.10 -1.24
CA ALA A 183 29.10 -5.20 -1.72
C ALA A 183 29.39 -4.06 -0.74
N GLY A 184 28.33 -3.43 -0.21
CA GLY A 184 28.45 -2.38 0.81
C GLY A 184 29.14 -2.87 2.08
N VAL A 185 28.82 -4.08 2.54
CA VAL A 185 29.50 -4.71 3.68
C VAL A 185 30.97 -4.97 3.38
N VAL A 186 31.29 -5.55 2.22
CA VAL A 186 32.68 -5.84 1.83
C VAL A 186 33.50 -4.55 1.72
N VAL A 187 32.99 -3.55 0.98
CA VAL A 187 33.65 -2.24 0.86
C VAL A 187 33.78 -1.56 2.22
N GLY A 188 32.73 -1.62 3.05
CA GLY A 188 32.75 -1.08 4.41
C GLY A 188 33.84 -1.71 5.27
N VAL A 189 34.02 -3.04 5.25
CA VAL A 189 35.07 -3.74 5.98
C VAL A 189 36.44 -3.34 5.44
N ILE A 190 36.63 -3.24 4.14
CA ILE A 190 37.88 -2.80 3.52
C ILE A 190 38.22 -1.36 3.98
N LEU A 191 37.29 -0.43 3.88
CA LEU A 191 37.46 0.96 4.29
C LEU A 191 37.74 1.08 5.81
N TRP A 192 37.04 0.28 6.64
CA TRP A 192 37.13 0.42 8.10
C TRP A 192 38.35 -0.26 8.69
N LYS A 193 38.78 -1.39 8.15
CA LYS A 193 39.84 -2.23 8.78
C LYS A 193 41.10 -2.35 7.92
N VAL A 194 40.96 -2.58 6.63
CA VAL A 194 42.08 -2.85 5.74
C VAL A 194 42.86 -1.57 5.42
N ILE A 195 42.18 -0.52 5.00
CA ILE A 195 42.82 0.73 4.61
C ILE A 195 43.57 1.41 5.75
N PRO A 196 43.06 1.54 6.98
CA PRO A 196 43.81 2.12 8.08
C PRO A 196 45.08 1.32 8.44
N THR A 197 45.02 -0.02 8.33
CA THR A 197 46.19 -0.87 8.56
C THR A 197 47.28 -0.61 7.52
N PHE A 198 46.91 -0.50 6.24
CA PHE A 198 47.89 -0.13 5.20
C PHE A 198 48.41 1.32 5.37
N ALA A 199 47.55 2.26 5.71
CA ALA A 199 47.97 3.64 5.98
C ALA A 199 49.02 3.73 7.09
N SER A 200 48.86 2.98 8.18
CA SER A 200 49.85 2.93 9.28
C SER A 200 51.16 2.29 8.87
N LEU A 201 51.13 1.25 8.03
CA LEU A 201 52.36 0.62 7.50
C LEU A 201 53.16 1.60 6.61
N PHE A 202 52.50 2.31 5.70
CA PHE A 202 53.18 3.26 4.82
C PHE A 202 53.67 4.51 5.54
N SER A 203 52.95 5.01 6.55
CA SER A 203 53.40 6.13 7.38
C SER A 203 54.68 5.80 8.16
N GLY A 204 54.82 4.53 8.59
CA GLY A 204 56.05 4.03 9.26
C GLY A 204 57.28 3.95 8.34
N LEU A 205 57.07 3.88 7.01
CA LEU A 205 58.16 3.83 6.03
C LEU A 205 58.59 5.23 5.52
N GLY A 206 57.99 6.32 6.00
CA GLY A 206 58.34 7.70 5.63
C GLY A 206 58.05 8.05 4.17
N ALA A 207 57.20 7.30 3.46
CA ALA A 207 56.89 7.49 2.06
C ALA A 207 55.67 8.43 1.89
N ASP A 208 55.81 9.39 0.96
CA ASP A 208 54.66 10.22 0.55
C ASP A 208 53.62 9.36 -0.18
N LEU A 209 52.40 9.40 0.32
CA LEU A 209 51.29 8.63 -0.27
C LEU A 209 50.76 9.28 -1.58
N PRO A 210 50.62 8.51 -2.65
CA PRO A 210 50.02 9.00 -3.91
C PRO A 210 48.58 9.57 -3.71
N LEU A 211 48.20 10.50 -4.60
CA LEU A 211 46.87 11.15 -4.53
C LEU A 211 45.70 10.17 -4.42
N PRO A 212 45.57 9.09 -5.23
CA PRO A 212 44.47 8.14 -5.11
C PRO A 212 44.37 7.47 -3.74
N THR A 213 45.54 7.13 -3.17
CA THR A 213 45.63 6.50 -1.82
C THR A 213 45.18 7.48 -0.73
N ARG A 214 45.60 8.76 -0.80
CA ARG A 214 45.15 9.80 0.15
C ARG A 214 43.61 10.01 0.07
N VAL A 215 43.04 10.00 -1.12
CA VAL A 215 41.60 10.12 -1.31
C VAL A 215 40.86 8.97 -0.64
N VAL A 216 41.33 7.72 -0.84
CA VAL A 216 40.66 6.53 -0.27
C VAL A 216 40.82 6.50 1.24
N ILE A 217 42.00 6.87 1.79
CA ILE A 217 42.20 7.00 3.23
C ILE A 217 41.31 8.11 3.81
N GLY A 218 41.25 9.28 3.20
CA GLY A 218 40.38 10.36 3.63
C GLY A 218 38.87 9.98 3.56
N LEU A 219 38.48 9.18 2.56
CA LEU A 219 37.14 8.61 2.49
C LEU A 219 36.86 7.62 3.61
N SER A 220 37.85 6.77 3.93
CA SER A 220 37.78 5.82 5.03
C SER A 220 37.62 6.52 6.40
N ASP A 221 38.45 7.51 6.70
CA ASP A 221 38.39 8.25 7.95
C ASP A 221 37.10 9.03 8.11
N ASN A 222 36.67 9.67 7.02
CA ASN A 222 35.37 10.36 6.97
C ASN A 222 34.19 9.39 7.11
N LEU A 223 34.21 8.24 6.46
CA LEU A 223 33.14 7.26 6.57
C LEU A 223 32.97 6.78 8.01
N VAL A 224 34.07 6.42 8.68
CA VAL A 224 34.05 5.98 10.08
C VAL A 224 33.59 7.09 11.02
N ARG A 225 34.08 8.31 10.82
CA ARG A 225 33.73 9.47 11.65
C ARG A 225 32.30 9.94 11.46
N PHE A 226 31.81 9.93 10.21
CA PHE A 226 30.49 10.43 9.86
C PHE A 226 29.43 9.35 9.74
N PHE A 227 29.77 8.06 9.94
CA PHE A 227 28.81 6.96 9.85
C PHE A 227 27.54 7.19 10.69
N PRO A 228 27.60 7.57 11.98
CA PRO A 228 26.39 7.84 12.76
C PRO A 228 25.61 9.04 12.22
N PHE A 229 26.27 10.08 11.70
CA PHE A 229 25.63 11.23 11.10
C PHE A 229 24.99 10.89 9.75
N LEU A 230 25.57 9.96 8.99
CA LEU A 230 25.03 9.49 7.71
C LEU A 230 23.73 8.70 7.92
N PHE A 231 23.68 7.91 9.00
CA PHE A 231 22.47 7.17 9.39
C PHE A 231 21.36 8.12 9.87
N VAL A 232 21.70 9.06 10.77
CA VAL A 232 20.74 10.07 11.27
C VAL A 232 20.30 11.02 10.15
N GLY A 233 21.23 11.46 9.31
CA GLY A 233 20.94 12.30 8.15
C GLY A 233 20.05 11.61 7.13
N GLY A 234 20.30 10.33 6.83
CA GLY A 234 19.47 9.50 5.96
C GLY A 234 18.05 9.32 6.52
N ALA A 235 17.92 9.07 7.82
CA ALA A 235 16.63 8.98 8.49
C ALA A 235 15.89 10.33 8.48
N ALA A 236 16.57 11.43 8.76
CA ALA A 236 16.01 12.78 8.71
C ALA A 236 15.57 13.17 7.28
N LEU A 237 16.39 12.85 6.27
CA LEU A 237 16.08 13.09 4.86
C LEU A 237 14.84 12.28 4.42
N SER A 238 14.80 11.00 4.80
CA SER A 238 13.65 10.13 4.52
C SER A 238 12.36 10.64 5.19
N TYR A 239 12.45 11.09 6.45
CA TYR A 239 11.34 11.69 7.16
C TYR A 239 10.91 13.01 6.51
N GLY A 240 11.86 13.90 6.20
CA GLY A 240 11.59 15.17 5.53
C GLY A 240 10.99 14.99 4.14
N PHE A 241 11.48 14.04 3.35
CA PHE A 241 10.91 13.69 2.05
C PHE A 241 9.46 13.19 2.18
N LYS A 242 9.19 12.31 3.15
CA LYS A 242 7.84 11.80 3.42
C LYS A 242 6.89 12.93 3.86
N GLN A 243 7.36 13.85 4.68
CA GLN A 243 6.60 15.03 5.11
C GLN A 243 6.31 15.96 3.92
N TYR A 244 7.33 16.25 3.10
CA TYR A 244 7.20 17.08 1.90
C TYR A 244 6.24 16.46 0.88
N TYR A 245 6.35 15.15 0.62
CA TYR A 245 5.45 14.42 -0.28
C TYR A 245 4.00 14.37 0.24
N GLY A 246 3.80 14.46 1.56
CA GLY A 246 2.48 14.57 2.18
C GLY A 246 1.76 15.89 1.93
N THR A 247 2.47 16.94 1.48
CA THR A 247 1.86 18.23 1.13
C THR A 247 1.32 18.22 -0.30
N PRO A 248 0.20 18.91 -0.60
CA PRO A 248 -0.37 18.96 -1.97
C PRO A 248 0.63 19.47 -3.01
N ASN A 249 1.39 20.49 -2.68
CA ASN A 249 2.40 21.08 -3.58
C ASN A 249 3.62 20.16 -3.74
N GLY A 250 4.12 19.57 -2.65
CA GLY A 250 5.24 18.63 -2.68
C GLY A 250 4.92 17.40 -3.53
N ARG A 251 3.72 16.84 -3.37
CA ARG A 251 3.25 15.71 -4.19
C ARG A 251 3.25 16.07 -5.69
N ARG A 252 2.71 17.23 -6.07
CA ARG A 252 2.71 17.68 -7.49
C ARG A 252 4.11 17.84 -8.05
N VAL A 253 5.04 18.44 -7.31
CA VAL A 253 6.42 18.65 -7.78
C VAL A 253 7.13 17.30 -7.96
N VAL A 254 7.05 16.40 -6.98
CA VAL A 254 7.68 15.08 -7.06
C VAL A 254 7.07 14.26 -8.19
N ASP A 255 5.75 14.22 -8.31
CA ASP A 255 5.04 13.45 -9.34
C ASP A 255 5.34 13.97 -10.74
N ALA A 256 5.37 15.30 -10.93
CA ALA A 256 5.76 15.94 -12.20
C ALA A 256 7.23 15.64 -12.57
N THR A 257 8.13 15.68 -11.59
CA THR A 257 9.55 15.39 -11.81
C THR A 257 9.74 13.91 -12.17
N THR A 258 9.04 13.00 -11.49
CA THR A 258 9.10 11.57 -11.75
C THR A 258 8.63 11.24 -13.18
N LEU A 259 7.57 11.87 -13.67
CA LEU A 259 7.08 11.69 -15.04
C LEU A 259 8.05 12.23 -16.12
N LYS A 260 8.94 13.17 -15.76
CA LYS A 260 9.96 13.73 -16.67
C LYS A 260 11.27 12.94 -16.71
N MET A 261 11.48 12.01 -15.77
CA MET A 261 12.70 11.19 -15.75
C MET A 261 12.77 10.27 -16.98
N PRO A 262 13.95 10.11 -17.61
CA PRO A 262 14.05 9.45 -18.93
C PRO A 262 13.59 7.98 -18.94
N VAL A 263 13.89 7.19 -17.93
CA VAL A 263 13.50 5.76 -17.87
C VAL A 263 12.27 5.57 -16.99
N LEU A 264 12.33 6.08 -15.77
CA LEU A 264 11.26 5.93 -14.78
C LEU A 264 9.97 6.63 -15.21
N GLY A 265 10.08 7.80 -15.86
CA GLY A 265 8.89 8.54 -16.30
C GLY A 265 8.07 7.79 -17.34
N ASN A 266 8.72 7.07 -18.25
CA ASN A 266 8.00 6.23 -19.23
C ASN A 266 7.25 5.07 -18.55
N ILE A 267 7.91 4.39 -17.60
CA ILE A 267 7.28 3.30 -16.81
C ILE A 267 6.10 3.84 -15.98
N MET A 268 6.30 4.95 -15.27
CA MET A 268 5.25 5.57 -14.46
C MET A 268 4.05 6.01 -15.29
N ARG A 269 4.30 6.52 -16.51
CA ARG A 269 3.23 6.87 -17.46
C ARG A 269 2.45 5.63 -17.90
N LYS A 270 3.15 4.54 -18.26
CA LYS A 270 2.50 3.26 -18.62
C LYS A 270 1.65 2.71 -17.46
N ILE A 271 2.18 2.73 -16.24
CA ILE A 271 1.45 2.32 -15.02
C ILE A 271 0.19 3.17 -14.82
N ALA A 272 0.31 4.49 -14.96
CA ALA A 272 -0.81 5.41 -14.78
C ALA A 272 -1.91 5.17 -15.83
N VAL A 273 -1.53 4.97 -17.10
CA VAL A 273 -2.46 4.64 -18.20
C VAL A 273 -3.14 3.29 -17.96
N ALA A 274 -2.38 2.26 -17.63
CA ALA A 274 -2.93 0.93 -17.33
C ALA A 274 -3.95 1.00 -16.19
N ARG A 275 -3.59 1.67 -15.10
CA ARG A 275 -4.45 1.85 -13.93
C ARG A 275 -5.71 2.66 -14.27
N PHE A 276 -5.56 3.78 -14.98
CA PHE A 276 -6.69 4.59 -15.44
C PHE A 276 -7.67 3.76 -16.26
N CYS A 277 -7.17 3.11 -17.31
CA CYS A 277 -8.02 2.34 -18.23
C CYS A 277 -8.68 1.14 -17.54
N ARG A 278 -7.93 0.41 -16.69
CA ARG A 278 -8.46 -0.73 -15.94
C ARG A 278 -9.56 -0.31 -14.98
N THR A 279 -9.31 0.75 -14.18
CA THR A 279 -10.27 1.24 -13.18
C THR A 279 -11.52 1.75 -13.86
N LEU A 280 -11.38 2.59 -14.88
CA LEU A 280 -12.53 3.19 -15.59
C LEU A 280 -13.33 2.12 -16.36
N SER A 281 -12.66 1.19 -17.08
CA SER A 281 -13.32 0.06 -17.73
C SER A 281 -14.15 -0.76 -16.73
N THR A 282 -13.57 -1.07 -15.58
CA THR A 282 -14.25 -1.86 -14.55
C THR A 282 -15.48 -1.14 -13.99
N LEU A 283 -15.38 0.16 -13.73
CA LEU A 283 -16.50 0.97 -13.23
C LEU A 283 -17.63 1.10 -14.26
N ILE A 284 -17.30 1.47 -15.51
CA ILE A 284 -18.30 1.62 -16.58
C ILE A 284 -19.00 0.29 -16.85
N SER A 285 -18.25 -0.81 -16.99
CA SER A 285 -18.84 -2.13 -17.22
C SER A 285 -19.67 -2.64 -16.03
N SER A 286 -19.50 -2.03 -14.84
CA SER A 286 -20.30 -2.29 -13.64
C SER A 286 -21.51 -1.36 -13.52
N GLY A 287 -21.79 -0.51 -14.53
CA GLY A 287 -22.93 0.40 -14.55
C GLY A 287 -22.75 1.70 -13.76
N VAL A 288 -21.53 1.98 -13.28
CA VAL A 288 -21.23 3.26 -12.61
C VAL A 288 -21.26 4.39 -13.64
N PRO A 289 -21.98 5.50 -13.39
CA PRO A 289 -21.98 6.66 -14.28
C PRO A 289 -20.57 7.15 -14.58
N ILE A 290 -20.31 7.55 -15.82
CA ILE A 290 -18.96 7.91 -16.28
C ILE A 290 -18.33 9.06 -15.47
N LEU A 291 -19.10 10.04 -15.04
CA LEU A 291 -18.63 11.18 -14.24
C LEU A 291 -18.14 10.74 -12.86
N ASP A 292 -18.86 9.81 -12.22
CA ASP A 292 -18.48 9.24 -10.94
C ASP A 292 -17.27 8.29 -11.13
N GLY A 293 -17.29 7.51 -12.21
CA GLY A 293 -16.18 6.66 -12.60
C GLY A 293 -14.87 7.43 -12.79
N LEU A 294 -14.91 8.59 -13.44
CA LEU A 294 -13.76 9.46 -13.62
C LEU A 294 -13.26 10.06 -12.30
N GLU A 295 -14.16 10.47 -11.40
CA GLU A 295 -13.78 10.98 -10.08
C GLU A 295 -13.06 9.91 -9.23
N ILE A 296 -13.61 8.70 -9.20
CA ILE A 296 -13.01 7.56 -8.49
C ILE A 296 -11.64 7.23 -9.09
N THR A 297 -11.57 7.18 -10.43
CA THR A 297 -10.34 6.85 -11.16
C THR A 297 -9.25 7.92 -10.96
N ALA A 298 -9.62 9.20 -10.91
CA ALA A 298 -8.71 10.30 -10.60
C ALA A 298 -8.05 10.09 -9.23
N LYS A 299 -8.84 9.87 -8.18
CA LYS A 299 -8.36 9.65 -6.80
C LYS A 299 -7.49 8.41 -6.66
N THR A 300 -7.68 7.41 -7.50
CA THR A 300 -6.93 6.14 -7.48
C THR A 300 -5.76 6.09 -8.46
N SER A 301 -5.58 7.12 -9.30
CA SER A 301 -4.52 7.19 -10.33
C SER A 301 -3.09 7.07 -9.77
N GLY A 302 -2.89 7.55 -8.54
CA GLY A 302 -1.61 7.47 -7.83
C GLY A 302 -0.57 8.52 -8.23
N ASN A 303 -0.90 9.44 -9.14
CA ASN A 303 -0.04 10.56 -9.56
C ASN A 303 -0.90 11.83 -9.68
N ALA A 304 -0.46 12.92 -9.06
CA ALA A 304 -1.23 14.15 -9.00
C ALA A 304 -1.45 14.82 -10.38
N ILE A 305 -0.49 14.67 -11.31
CA ILE A 305 -0.62 15.23 -12.67
C ILE A 305 -1.65 14.46 -13.49
N VAL A 306 -1.67 13.12 -13.32
CA VAL A 306 -2.68 12.26 -13.96
C VAL A 306 -4.06 12.51 -13.34
N GLU A 307 -4.13 12.67 -12.01
CA GLU A 307 -5.35 13.04 -11.28
C GLU A 307 -5.94 14.35 -11.82
N ASP A 308 -5.12 15.40 -11.96
CA ASP A 308 -5.54 16.70 -12.51
C ASP A 308 -6.04 16.56 -13.97
N ALA A 309 -5.37 15.76 -14.80
CA ALA A 309 -5.78 15.51 -16.20
C ALA A 309 -7.15 14.81 -16.29
N ILE A 310 -7.38 13.80 -15.45
CA ILE A 310 -8.67 13.09 -15.40
C ILE A 310 -9.77 14.00 -14.88
N MET A 311 -9.51 14.81 -13.85
CA MET A 311 -10.49 15.76 -13.32
C MET A 311 -10.81 16.88 -14.30
N LEU A 312 -9.85 17.31 -15.14
CA LEU A 312 -10.11 18.22 -16.25
C LEU A 312 -11.06 17.58 -17.28
N THR A 313 -10.78 16.33 -17.65
CA THR A 313 -11.64 15.55 -18.56
C THR A 313 -13.06 15.41 -18.02
N ARG A 314 -13.22 15.12 -16.72
CA ARG A 314 -14.53 15.05 -16.06
C ARG A 314 -15.32 16.35 -16.23
N LYS A 315 -14.67 17.51 -16.01
CA LYS A 315 -15.30 18.84 -16.20
C LYS A 315 -15.69 19.12 -17.65
N SER A 316 -14.91 18.65 -18.62
CA SER A 316 -15.23 18.78 -20.04
C SER A 316 -16.46 17.93 -20.42
N ILE A 317 -16.56 16.72 -19.94
CA ILE A 317 -17.71 15.84 -20.15
C ILE A 317 -18.99 16.42 -19.51
N GLU A 318 -18.90 17.08 -18.35
CA GLU A 318 -20.03 17.82 -17.75
C GLU A 318 -20.59 18.92 -18.67
N ARG A 319 -19.77 19.46 -19.60
CA ARG A 319 -20.16 20.45 -20.60
C ARG A 319 -20.66 19.82 -21.92
N GLY A 320 -20.67 18.48 -22.00
CA GLY A 320 -21.07 17.73 -23.19
C GLY A 320 -19.96 17.47 -24.20
N GLU A 321 -18.69 17.67 -23.82
CA GLU A 321 -17.55 17.32 -24.66
C GLU A 321 -17.30 15.79 -24.62
N THR A 322 -16.52 15.30 -25.61
CA THR A 322 -16.10 13.89 -25.66
C THR A 322 -15.06 13.56 -24.59
N VAL A 323 -14.87 12.28 -24.26
CA VAL A 323 -13.83 11.82 -23.32
C VAL A 323 -12.44 11.97 -23.92
N SER A 324 -12.31 11.69 -25.20
CA SER A 324 -11.03 11.62 -25.92
C SER A 324 -10.36 12.98 -26.14
N ALA A 325 -11.14 14.05 -26.39
CA ALA A 325 -10.61 15.37 -26.70
C ALA A 325 -9.78 15.99 -25.55
N PRO A 326 -10.32 16.15 -24.33
CA PRO A 326 -9.57 16.71 -23.21
C PRO A 326 -8.39 15.83 -22.78
N LEU A 327 -8.50 14.50 -22.85
CA LEU A 327 -7.37 13.60 -22.56
C LEU A 327 -6.19 13.83 -23.53
N LYS A 328 -6.47 14.11 -24.81
CA LYS A 328 -5.45 14.43 -25.80
C LYS A 328 -4.74 15.75 -25.50
N GLU A 329 -5.47 16.78 -25.07
CA GLU A 329 -4.92 18.10 -24.73
C GLU A 329 -3.96 18.06 -23.53
N THR A 330 -4.20 17.19 -22.56
CA THR A 330 -3.32 17.08 -21.38
C THR A 330 -1.93 16.54 -21.68
N ALA A 331 -1.70 15.93 -22.84
CA ALA A 331 -0.44 15.29 -23.25
C ALA A 331 0.11 14.24 -22.24
N VAL A 332 -0.68 13.87 -21.25
CA VAL A 332 -0.34 12.83 -20.26
C VAL A 332 -0.52 11.44 -20.88
N PHE A 333 -1.58 11.28 -21.67
CA PHE A 333 -1.96 10.01 -22.30
C PHE A 333 -1.35 9.90 -23.70
N PRO A 334 -0.76 8.73 -24.05
CA PRO A 334 -0.23 8.49 -25.40
C PRO A 334 -1.31 8.59 -26.49
N PRO A 335 -0.95 9.00 -27.72
CA PRO A 335 -1.91 9.17 -28.82
C PRO A 335 -2.75 7.92 -29.12
N MET A 336 -2.15 6.72 -29.00
CA MET A 336 -2.86 5.45 -29.21
C MET A 336 -4.03 5.30 -28.21
N VAL A 337 -3.81 5.69 -26.96
CA VAL A 337 -4.83 5.59 -25.90
C VAL A 337 -6.01 6.49 -26.22
N THR A 338 -5.74 7.77 -26.55
CA THR A 338 -6.80 8.74 -26.87
C THR A 338 -7.56 8.38 -28.15
N GLN A 339 -6.91 7.78 -29.13
CA GLN A 339 -7.55 7.28 -30.36
C GLN A 339 -8.45 6.09 -30.06
N MET A 340 -7.99 5.09 -29.29
CA MET A 340 -8.82 3.94 -28.92
C MET A 340 -10.02 4.35 -28.06
N ILE A 341 -9.85 5.33 -27.16
CA ILE A 341 -10.96 5.90 -26.39
C ILE A 341 -11.96 6.58 -27.33
N ALA A 342 -11.51 7.36 -28.33
CA ALA A 342 -12.38 7.99 -29.31
C ALA A 342 -13.21 6.96 -30.12
N VAL A 343 -12.57 5.86 -30.52
CA VAL A 343 -13.27 4.75 -31.22
C VAL A 343 -14.30 4.10 -30.28
N GLY A 344 -13.93 3.82 -29.03
CA GLY A 344 -14.84 3.23 -28.05
C GLY A 344 -16.04 4.15 -27.74
N GLU A 345 -15.83 5.45 -27.68
CA GLU A 345 -16.85 6.47 -27.48
C GLU A 345 -17.81 6.52 -28.68
N ALA A 346 -17.28 6.56 -29.91
CA ALA A 346 -18.06 6.62 -31.14
C ALA A 346 -18.88 5.32 -31.38
N THR A 347 -18.39 4.17 -30.97
CA THR A 347 -19.05 2.86 -31.14
C THR A 347 -19.92 2.43 -29.96
N GLY A 348 -19.92 3.21 -28.85
CA GLY A 348 -20.62 2.84 -27.61
C GLY A 348 -19.97 1.68 -26.84
N ALA A 349 -18.75 1.26 -27.21
CA ALA A 349 -18.01 0.15 -26.59
C ALA A 349 -16.80 0.65 -25.79
N LEU A 350 -16.98 1.76 -25.07
CA LEU A 350 -15.91 2.44 -24.33
C LEU A 350 -15.29 1.53 -23.26
N ASP A 351 -16.10 0.77 -22.54
CA ASP A 351 -15.65 -0.19 -21.51
C ASP A 351 -14.75 -1.28 -22.10
N ALA A 352 -15.13 -1.86 -23.23
CA ALA A 352 -14.37 -2.87 -23.93
C ALA A 352 -13.03 -2.32 -24.45
N MET A 353 -13.03 -1.12 -25.03
CA MET A 353 -11.81 -0.47 -25.52
C MET A 353 -10.86 -0.12 -24.38
N LEU A 354 -11.36 0.46 -23.29
CA LEU A 354 -10.56 0.71 -22.08
C LEU A 354 -9.97 -0.58 -21.51
N GLY A 355 -10.72 -1.68 -21.51
CA GLY A 355 -10.24 -3.00 -21.11
C GLY A 355 -9.06 -3.48 -21.94
N LYS A 356 -9.16 -3.35 -23.28
CA LYS A 356 -8.07 -3.70 -24.21
C LYS A 356 -6.82 -2.84 -24.04
N ILE A 357 -7.01 -1.53 -23.84
CA ILE A 357 -5.89 -0.61 -23.54
C ILE A 357 -5.22 -1.02 -22.22
N ALA A 358 -6.01 -1.36 -21.22
CA ALA A 358 -5.48 -1.77 -19.90
C ALA A 358 -4.65 -3.06 -20.02
N ASP A 359 -5.16 -4.10 -20.72
CA ASP A 359 -4.43 -5.34 -20.94
C ASP A 359 -3.10 -5.09 -21.63
N PHE A 360 -3.09 -4.30 -22.71
CA PHE A 360 -1.88 -3.94 -23.45
C PHE A 360 -0.87 -3.19 -22.56
N TYR A 361 -1.32 -2.19 -21.81
CA TYR A 361 -0.40 -1.41 -20.97
C TYR A 361 0.06 -2.16 -19.72
N GLU A 362 -0.72 -3.09 -19.17
CA GLU A 362 -0.27 -4.02 -18.13
C GLU A 362 0.90 -4.87 -18.62
N GLU A 363 0.82 -5.43 -19.84
CA GLU A 363 1.89 -6.22 -20.46
C GLU A 363 3.13 -5.36 -20.78
N GLU A 364 2.92 -4.14 -21.27
CA GLU A 364 3.98 -3.15 -21.50
C GLU A 364 4.69 -2.72 -20.21
N VAL A 365 3.98 -2.66 -19.08
CA VAL A 365 4.56 -2.38 -17.76
C VAL A 365 5.41 -3.58 -17.31
N ASP A 366 4.89 -4.80 -17.42
CA ASP A 366 5.63 -6.01 -17.06
C ASP A 366 6.95 -6.10 -17.84
N THR A 367 6.90 -5.86 -19.14
CA THR A 367 8.08 -5.85 -20.02
C THR A 367 9.06 -4.74 -19.66
N ALA A 368 8.57 -3.52 -19.41
CA ALA A 368 9.41 -2.38 -19.05
C ALA A 368 10.10 -2.57 -17.71
N VAL A 369 9.39 -3.15 -16.72
CA VAL A 369 9.96 -3.47 -15.40
C VAL A 369 11.01 -4.57 -15.54
N ALA A 370 10.76 -5.64 -16.29
CA ALA A 370 11.73 -6.67 -16.55
C ALA A 370 13.00 -6.12 -17.24
N GLY A 371 12.82 -5.26 -18.26
CA GLY A 371 13.92 -4.59 -18.95
C GLY A 371 14.75 -3.69 -18.02
N LEU A 372 14.09 -2.93 -17.13
CA LEU A 372 14.78 -2.10 -16.12
C LEU A 372 15.67 -2.97 -15.21
N LEU A 373 15.15 -4.10 -14.76
CA LEU A 373 15.88 -5.00 -13.86
C LEU A 373 17.08 -5.65 -14.56
N THR A 374 16.96 -6.03 -15.83
CA THR A 374 18.06 -6.53 -16.63
C THR A 374 19.15 -5.47 -16.83
N LEU A 375 18.80 -4.20 -17.01
CA LEU A 375 19.75 -3.09 -17.11
C LEU A 375 20.48 -2.78 -15.79
N LEU A 376 19.88 -3.09 -14.65
CA LEU A 376 20.54 -2.89 -13.35
C LEU A 376 21.77 -3.77 -13.18
N GLU A 377 21.80 -4.97 -13.73
CA GLU A 377 22.90 -5.92 -13.59
C GLU A 377 24.25 -5.37 -14.16
N PRO A 378 24.33 -4.94 -15.44
CA PRO A 378 25.55 -4.32 -15.98
C PRO A 378 25.96 -3.06 -15.20
N ILE A 379 25.00 -2.25 -14.79
CA ILE A 379 25.26 -1.02 -14.00
C ILE A 379 25.88 -1.39 -12.64
N MET A 380 25.33 -2.37 -11.95
CA MET A 380 25.88 -2.85 -10.67
C MET A 380 27.29 -3.40 -10.84
N ILE A 381 27.54 -4.22 -11.88
CA ILE A 381 28.87 -4.75 -12.17
C ILE A 381 29.85 -3.63 -12.45
N ALA A 382 29.49 -2.65 -13.27
CA ALA A 382 30.34 -1.52 -13.59
C ALA A 382 30.65 -0.64 -12.37
N VAL A 383 29.65 -0.33 -11.56
CA VAL A 383 29.82 0.47 -10.33
C VAL A 383 30.65 -0.27 -9.30
N LEU A 384 30.33 -1.53 -9.03
CA LEU A 384 31.03 -2.34 -8.06
C LEU A 384 32.48 -2.63 -8.49
N GLY A 385 32.67 -2.97 -9.76
CA GLY A 385 34.00 -3.18 -10.35
C GLY A 385 34.84 -1.89 -10.30
N GLY A 386 34.23 -0.74 -10.60
CA GLY A 386 34.88 0.55 -10.50
C GLY A 386 35.31 0.90 -9.06
N VAL A 387 34.40 0.69 -8.09
CA VAL A 387 34.70 0.96 -6.66
C VAL A 387 35.80 0.01 -6.14
N VAL A 388 35.64 -1.29 -6.33
CA VAL A 388 36.62 -2.28 -5.85
C VAL A 388 37.95 -2.13 -6.59
N GLY A 389 37.92 -1.98 -7.92
CA GLY A 389 39.12 -1.74 -8.73
C GLY A 389 39.84 -0.46 -8.34
N GLY A 390 39.11 0.62 -8.10
CA GLY A 390 39.67 1.88 -7.62
C GLY A 390 40.37 1.75 -6.24
N ILE A 391 39.75 1.03 -5.31
CA ILE A 391 40.34 0.73 -3.99
C ILE A 391 41.63 -0.09 -4.15
N VAL A 392 41.58 -1.13 -4.97
CA VAL A 392 42.76 -2.02 -5.21
C VAL A 392 43.91 -1.20 -5.83
N ILE A 393 43.65 -0.40 -6.87
CA ILE A 393 44.65 0.47 -7.49
C ILE A 393 45.24 1.42 -6.46
N ALA A 394 44.39 2.08 -5.66
CA ALA A 394 44.84 3.01 -4.64
C ALA A 394 45.72 2.36 -3.54
N MET A 395 45.48 1.08 -3.25
CA MET A 395 46.29 0.34 -2.26
C MET A 395 47.64 -0.14 -2.83
N TYR A 396 47.69 -0.55 -4.10
CA TYR A 396 48.92 -1.02 -4.72
C TYR A 396 49.85 0.09 -5.21
N MET A 397 49.34 1.26 -5.53
CA MET A 397 50.08 2.41 -6.08
C MET A 397 51.28 2.82 -5.18
N PRO A 398 51.16 2.92 -3.84
CA PRO A 398 52.29 3.23 -2.98
C PRO A 398 53.43 2.18 -3.04
N ILE A 399 53.10 0.92 -3.28
CA ILE A 399 54.09 -0.17 -3.39
C ILE A 399 54.98 0.04 -4.63
N PHE A 400 54.35 0.39 -5.75
CA PHE A 400 55.06 0.69 -7.01
C PHE A 400 55.91 1.95 -6.89
N ASP A 401 55.42 2.99 -6.20
CA ASP A 401 56.19 4.23 -5.93
C ASP A 401 57.41 3.97 -5.05
N LEU A 402 57.33 3.10 -4.05
CA LEU A 402 58.46 2.69 -3.21
C LEU A 402 59.49 1.94 -4.01
N ILE A 403 59.10 0.98 -4.86
CA ILE A 403 59.99 0.21 -5.70
C ILE A 403 60.74 1.14 -6.67
N SER A 404 60.03 2.11 -7.29
CA SER A 404 60.67 3.05 -8.22
C SER A 404 61.66 4.04 -7.57
N LYS A 405 61.55 4.27 -6.26
CA LYS A 405 62.50 5.12 -5.50
C LYS A 405 63.72 4.35 -4.94
N LEU A 406 63.64 3.01 -4.95
CA LEU A 406 64.72 2.11 -4.48
C LEU A 406 65.59 1.60 -5.61
N THR A 407 65.11 1.72 -6.86
CA THR A 407 65.88 1.47 -8.09
C THR A 407 66.36 2.74 -8.69
#